data_db50507993775260c7b31ed3cc07eace
#
_entry.id   db50507993775260c7b31ed3cc07eace
#
_cell.length_a   1.000
_cell.length_b   1.000
_cell.length_c   1.000
_cell.angle_alpha   90.00
_cell.angle_beta   90.00
_cell.angle_gamma   90.00
#
_symmetry.space_group_name_H-M   'P 1'
#
loop_
_entity.id
_entity.type
_entity.pdbx_description
1 polymer ?
#
loop_
_entity_poly.entity_id
_entity_poly.type
_entity_poly.pdbx_seq_one_letter_code
_entity_poly.pdbx_strand_id
1 'polypeptide(L)'
;NEESGMQDIKNYLSCNQLPDFSFVPDTAFPLYRGNKGAIRFSAKSLKPFSKGVSLNGGTGATVIGSCEAILPFSEDLFSELLPKCNDRITVSKDGENIKICAIGISKHSAIPEGSLNAIALISDVLKDCSALNKGDRDIFNYLYNMSSCHYGEFFGIENNDGEFGK
;
A
#
# COMPACT_ATOMS: atom_id res chain seq x y z
N ASN A 1 8.29 3.03 -25.19
CA ASN A 1 7.08 2.61 -24.49
C ASN A 1 7.37 1.61 -23.36
N GLU A 2 8.47 1.88 -22.68
CA GLU A 2 9.04 1.04 -21.64
C GLU A 2 8.04 0.84 -20.48
N GLU A 3 7.42 1.92 -20.00
CA GLU A 3 6.45 1.90 -18.89
C GLU A 3 5.12 1.21 -19.23
N SER A 4 4.85 0.96 -20.53
CA SER A 4 3.61 0.35 -21.00
C SER A 4 3.81 -1.09 -21.51
N GLY A 5 4.78 -1.82 -20.97
CA GLY A 5 5.00 -3.23 -21.27
C GLY A 5 5.97 -3.50 -22.39
N MET A 6 6.83 -2.54 -22.77
CA MET A 6 7.94 -2.70 -23.72
C MET A 6 7.50 -3.21 -25.11
N GLN A 7 6.36 -2.75 -25.61
CA GLN A 7 5.82 -3.23 -26.88
C GLN A 7 6.71 -2.86 -28.08
N ASP A 8 7.38 -1.73 -28.00
CA ASP A 8 8.39 -1.26 -28.98
C ASP A 8 9.59 -2.22 -29.08
N ILE A 9 10.13 -2.67 -27.95
CA ILE A 9 11.20 -3.65 -27.90
C ILE A 9 10.72 -5.00 -28.47
N LYS A 10 9.52 -5.43 -28.09
CA LYS A 10 8.92 -6.66 -28.65
C LYS A 10 8.76 -6.57 -30.17
N ASN A 11 8.30 -5.43 -30.67
CA ASN A 11 8.15 -5.21 -32.12
C ASN A 11 9.52 -5.17 -32.81
N TYR A 12 10.51 -4.52 -32.20
CA TYR A 12 11.87 -4.51 -32.75
C TYR A 12 12.43 -5.94 -32.87
N LEU A 13 12.34 -6.73 -31.80
CA LEU A 13 12.85 -8.11 -31.75
C LEU A 13 12.08 -9.07 -32.65
N SER A 14 10.84 -8.77 -33.04
CA SER A 14 10.07 -9.58 -33.99
C SER A 14 10.57 -9.46 -35.42
N CYS A 15 11.28 -8.36 -35.75
CA CYS A 15 11.77 -8.03 -37.09
C CYS A 15 13.28 -8.00 -37.22
N ASN A 16 14.01 -8.00 -36.08
CA ASN A 16 15.46 -7.82 -36.05
C ASN A 16 16.11 -8.86 -35.14
N GLN A 17 17.38 -9.12 -35.36
CA GLN A 17 18.21 -9.91 -34.46
C GLN A 17 18.55 -9.09 -33.22
N LEU A 18 18.84 -9.81 -32.11
CA LEU A 18 19.35 -9.18 -30.90
C LEU A 18 20.66 -8.44 -31.22
N PRO A 19 20.82 -7.19 -30.75
CA PRO A 19 22.10 -6.48 -30.88
C PRO A 19 23.17 -7.13 -30.00
N ASP A 20 24.42 -7.13 -30.46
CA ASP A 20 25.55 -7.63 -29.67
C ASP A 20 25.79 -6.79 -28.40
N PHE A 21 25.33 -5.55 -28.41
CA PHE A 21 25.43 -4.64 -27.28
C PHE A 21 24.22 -3.74 -27.20
N SER A 22 23.74 -3.49 -26.00
CA SER A 22 22.69 -2.50 -25.72
C SER A 22 22.95 -1.79 -24.39
N PHE A 23 22.47 -0.56 -24.28
CA PHE A 23 22.48 0.19 -23.01
C PHE A 23 21.17 0.93 -22.81
N VAL A 24 20.80 1.14 -21.56
CA VAL A 24 19.60 1.87 -21.15
C VAL A 24 20.04 3.19 -20.52
N PRO A 25 19.81 4.35 -21.17
CA PRO A 25 20.25 5.66 -20.68
C PRO A 25 19.25 6.28 -19.70
N ASP A 26 18.56 5.48 -18.89
CA ASP A 26 17.47 5.91 -18.01
C ASP A 26 17.80 5.70 -16.53
N THR A 27 19.04 5.94 -16.16
CA THR A 27 19.50 5.85 -14.78
C THR A 27 20.50 6.95 -14.43
N ALA A 28 20.69 7.21 -13.16
CA ALA A 28 21.71 8.14 -12.69
C ALA A 28 23.12 7.61 -12.97
N PHE A 29 24.07 8.54 -13.11
CA PHE A 29 25.49 8.22 -13.27
C PHE A 29 26.13 7.74 -11.95
N PRO A 30 27.20 6.89 -11.96
CA PRO A 30 27.98 6.52 -13.17
C PRO A 30 27.47 5.29 -13.93
N LEU A 31 27.09 4.23 -13.26
CA LEU A 31 26.62 2.99 -13.90
C LEU A 31 25.92 2.11 -12.86
N TYR A 32 24.74 1.63 -13.20
CA TYR A 32 24.04 0.62 -12.40
C TYR A 32 24.33 -0.77 -12.97
N ARG A 33 24.85 -1.66 -12.14
CA ARG A 33 25.15 -3.06 -12.49
C ARG A 33 24.13 -4.05 -11.95
N GLY A 34 23.09 -3.55 -11.27
CA GLY A 34 21.99 -4.35 -10.73
C GLY A 34 20.71 -3.55 -10.66
N ASN A 35 19.59 -4.24 -10.65
CA ASN A 35 18.27 -3.65 -10.49
C ASN A 35 17.45 -4.50 -9.55
N LYS A 36 16.59 -3.87 -8.76
CA LYS A 36 15.64 -4.57 -7.88
C LYS A 36 14.53 -5.21 -8.72
N GLY A 37 14.21 -6.47 -8.42
CA GLY A 37 13.05 -7.13 -8.96
C GLY A 37 11.76 -6.52 -8.38
N ALA A 38 10.65 -6.68 -9.09
CA ALA A 38 9.33 -6.29 -8.61
C ALA A 38 8.37 -7.47 -8.73
N ILE A 39 7.63 -7.75 -7.66
CA ILE A 39 6.55 -8.74 -7.65
C ILE A 39 5.24 -7.98 -7.40
N ARG A 40 4.27 -8.17 -8.28
CA ARG A 40 2.91 -7.67 -8.10
C ARG A 40 2.00 -8.85 -7.86
N PHE A 41 1.25 -8.81 -6.78
CA PHE A 41 0.23 -9.81 -6.47
C PHE A 41 -1.03 -9.13 -5.97
N SER A 42 -2.15 -9.84 -6.08
CA SER A 42 -3.41 -9.44 -5.44
C SER A 42 -3.83 -10.53 -4.48
N ALA A 43 -4.24 -10.13 -3.29
CA ALA A 43 -4.84 -11.01 -2.30
C ALA A 43 -6.31 -10.64 -2.14
N LYS A 44 -7.17 -11.67 -2.08
CA LYS A 44 -8.60 -11.49 -1.82
C LYS A 44 -8.96 -12.16 -0.51
N SER A 45 -9.57 -11.41 0.39
CA SER A 45 -10.12 -11.98 1.62
C SER A 45 -11.23 -12.98 1.30
N LEU A 46 -11.23 -14.12 1.97
CA LEU A 46 -12.33 -15.10 1.91
C LEU A 46 -13.60 -14.58 2.61
N LYS A 47 -13.44 -13.65 3.55
CA LYS A 47 -14.54 -12.97 4.23
C LYS A 47 -14.49 -11.49 3.91
N PRO A 48 -15.52 -10.92 3.30
CA PRO A 48 -15.56 -9.47 3.07
C PRO A 48 -15.75 -8.72 4.39
N PHE A 49 -15.54 -7.42 4.36
CA PHE A 49 -16.02 -6.53 5.41
C PHE A 49 -17.52 -6.66 5.61
N SER A 50 -17.98 -6.37 6.80
CA SER A 50 -19.40 -6.24 7.10
C SER A 50 -20.08 -5.22 6.22
N LYS A 51 -21.39 -5.37 6.04
CA LYS A 51 -22.18 -4.44 5.23
C LYS A 51 -22.01 -3.00 5.73
N GLY A 52 -21.68 -2.10 4.82
CA GLY A 52 -21.47 -0.68 5.11
C GLY A 52 -20.05 -0.32 5.56
N VAL A 53 -19.17 -1.30 5.80
CA VAL A 53 -17.75 -1.06 6.06
C VAL A 53 -17.00 -1.08 4.74
N SER A 54 -16.22 -0.04 4.48
CA SER A 54 -15.34 0.04 3.31
C SER A 54 -14.03 0.75 3.64
N LEU A 55 -13.00 0.41 2.89
CA LEU A 55 -11.69 1.05 2.95
C LEU A 55 -11.25 1.38 1.53
N ASN A 56 -10.89 2.62 1.28
CA ASN A 56 -10.46 3.10 -0.02
C ASN A 56 -9.10 3.79 0.11
N GLY A 57 -8.07 3.16 -0.43
CA GLY A 57 -6.73 3.72 -0.60
C GLY A 57 -6.40 3.83 -2.10
N GLY A 58 -5.42 4.62 -2.43
CA GLY A 58 -4.97 4.76 -3.81
C GLY A 58 -4.37 3.47 -4.38
N THR A 59 -4.06 3.50 -5.65
CA THR A 59 -3.34 2.44 -6.37
C THR A 59 -2.12 3.05 -7.07
N GLY A 60 -1.10 2.26 -7.33
CA GLY A 60 0.06 2.72 -8.09
C GLY A 60 1.38 2.15 -7.59
N ALA A 61 2.47 2.74 -8.07
CA ALA A 61 3.84 2.37 -7.71
C ALA A 61 4.38 3.12 -6.48
N THR A 62 3.49 3.70 -5.68
CA THR A 62 3.86 4.46 -4.48
C THR A 62 3.24 3.87 -3.23
N VAL A 63 3.88 4.10 -2.08
CA VAL A 63 3.25 3.86 -0.79
C VAL A 63 2.02 4.77 -0.66
N ILE A 64 0.92 4.22 -0.19
CA ILE A 64 -0.38 4.92 -0.13
C ILE A 64 -0.31 6.10 0.83
N GLY A 65 -0.39 7.31 0.28
CA GLY A 65 -0.29 8.57 1.03
C GLY A 65 -1.62 9.11 1.57
N SER A 66 -2.76 8.58 1.13
CA SER A 66 -4.08 8.95 1.65
C SER A 66 -5.02 7.75 1.63
N CYS A 67 -5.85 7.63 2.64
CA CYS A 67 -6.82 6.55 2.74
C CYS A 67 -8.09 7.05 3.45
N GLU A 68 -9.22 6.46 3.07
CA GLU A 68 -10.52 6.73 3.65
C GLU A 68 -11.19 5.42 4.06
N ALA A 69 -11.77 5.38 5.25
CA ALA A 69 -12.66 4.32 5.67
C ALA A 69 -14.05 4.89 5.95
N ILE A 70 -15.07 4.15 5.54
CA ILE A 70 -16.47 4.42 5.85
C ILE A 70 -17.01 3.28 6.70
N LEU A 71 -17.68 3.60 7.79
CA LEU A 71 -18.31 2.63 8.69
C LEU A 71 -19.73 3.08 9.02
N PRO A 72 -20.69 2.18 9.24
CA PRO A 72 -22.00 2.55 9.75
C PRO A 72 -21.88 3.27 11.08
N PHE A 73 -22.68 4.33 11.26
CA PHE A 73 -22.66 5.11 12.49
C PHE A 73 -23.23 4.32 13.66
N SER A 74 -22.54 4.34 14.79
CA SER A 74 -23.05 4.08 16.12
C SER A 74 -22.38 5.02 17.12
N GLU A 75 -23.07 5.38 18.18
CA GLU A 75 -22.51 6.27 19.24
C GLU A 75 -21.29 5.66 19.90
N ASP A 76 -21.33 4.35 20.19
CA ASP A 76 -20.23 3.63 20.82
C ASP A 76 -18.98 3.67 19.95
N LEU A 77 -19.14 3.37 18.65
CA LEU A 77 -18.04 3.39 17.69
C LEU A 77 -17.47 4.80 17.51
N PHE A 78 -18.34 5.79 17.37
CA PHE A 78 -17.90 7.18 17.20
C PHE A 78 -17.17 7.70 18.43
N SER A 79 -17.67 7.41 19.62
CA SER A 79 -17.05 7.79 20.90
C SER A 79 -15.68 7.11 21.12
N GLU A 80 -15.52 5.86 20.68
CA GLU A 80 -14.24 5.14 20.75
C GLU A 80 -13.20 5.68 19.76
N LEU A 81 -13.66 6.14 18.60
CA LEU A 81 -12.80 6.63 17.52
C LEU A 81 -12.39 8.09 17.67
N LEU A 82 -13.25 8.93 18.21
CA LEU A 82 -13.01 10.38 18.30
C LEU A 82 -11.69 10.73 19.02
N PRO A 83 -11.31 10.08 20.13
CA PRO A 83 -10.03 10.34 20.81
C PRO A 83 -8.80 9.89 19.99
N LYS A 84 -8.97 9.14 18.92
CA LYS A 84 -7.88 8.69 18.02
C LYS A 84 -7.51 9.75 16.97
N CYS A 85 -8.29 10.83 16.86
CA CYS A 85 -7.97 11.96 15.98
C CYS A 85 -6.61 12.55 16.34
N ASN A 86 -5.85 12.92 15.31
CA ASN A 86 -4.56 13.59 15.42
C ASN A 86 -4.26 14.35 14.12
N ASP A 87 -3.05 14.90 13.97
CA ASP A 87 -2.65 15.66 12.78
C ASP A 87 -2.74 14.85 11.47
N ARG A 88 -2.82 13.52 11.53
CA ARG A 88 -2.85 12.61 10.38
C ARG A 88 -4.17 11.86 10.23
N ILE A 89 -4.97 11.78 11.28
CA ILE A 89 -6.22 11.00 11.30
C ILE A 89 -7.35 11.92 11.72
N THR A 90 -8.37 12.00 10.87
CA THR A 90 -9.62 12.70 11.18
C THR A 90 -10.77 11.73 11.20
N VAL A 91 -11.66 11.89 12.17
CA VAL A 91 -12.89 11.13 12.31
C VAL A 91 -14.05 12.12 12.29
N SER A 92 -15.04 11.88 11.43
CA SER A 92 -16.20 12.74 11.29
C SER A 92 -17.46 11.92 11.08
N LYS A 93 -18.61 12.48 11.50
CA LYS A 93 -19.92 11.94 11.15
C LYS A 93 -20.31 12.46 9.77
N ASP A 94 -20.69 11.54 8.89
CA ASP A 94 -21.17 11.83 7.54
C ASP A 94 -22.51 11.12 7.31
N GLY A 95 -23.62 11.81 7.60
CA GLY A 95 -24.94 11.24 7.58
C GLY A 95 -25.11 10.08 8.55
N GLU A 96 -25.43 8.91 8.03
CA GLU A 96 -25.55 7.65 8.79
C GLU A 96 -24.24 6.87 8.85
N ASN A 97 -23.13 7.51 8.52
CA ASN A 97 -21.81 6.87 8.54
C ASN A 97 -20.82 7.64 9.41
N ILE A 98 -19.78 6.95 9.78
CA ILE A 98 -18.52 7.52 10.27
C ILE A 98 -17.53 7.48 9.12
N LYS A 99 -16.92 8.61 8.85
CA LYS A 99 -15.85 8.77 7.88
C LYS A 99 -14.53 8.97 8.62
N ILE A 100 -13.55 8.14 8.32
CA ILE A 100 -12.18 8.25 8.83
C ILE A 100 -11.27 8.55 7.63
N CYS A 101 -10.49 9.62 7.71
CA CYS A 101 -9.48 9.92 6.72
C CYS A 101 -8.10 9.89 7.36
N ALA A 102 -7.14 9.29 6.67
CA ALA A 102 -5.74 9.29 7.07
C ALA A 102 -4.85 9.90 5.99
N ILE A 103 -3.86 10.66 6.44
CA ILE A 103 -2.82 11.26 5.61
C ILE A 103 -1.47 10.69 6.04
N GLY A 104 -0.90 9.88 5.17
CA GLY A 104 0.43 9.30 5.31
C GLY A 104 1.51 10.14 4.64
N ILE A 105 2.61 9.47 4.29
CA ILE A 105 3.71 10.05 3.51
C ILE A 105 3.96 9.11 2.33
N SER A 106 3.60 9.56 1.13
CA SER A 106 3.81 8.78 -0.08
C SER A 106 5.26 8.89 -0.55
N LYS A 107 5.82 7.75 -0.95
CA LYS A 107 7.12 7.64 -1.62
C LYS A 107 7.05 6.55 -2.67
N HIS A 108 7.98 6.53 -3.58
CA HIS A 108 8.08 5.45 -4.55
C HIS A 108 8.34 4.12 -3.84
N SER A 109 7.62 3.06 -4.24
CA SER A 109 7.70 1.75 -3.56
C SER A 109 9.08 1.09 -3.65
N ALA A 110 9.92 1.48 -4.58
CA ALA A 110 11.31 1.01 -4.66
C ALA A 110 12.25 1.70 -3.64
N ILE A 111 11.85 2.83 -3.07
CA ILE A 111 12.61 3.60 -2.07
C ILE A 111 11.62 4.05 -0.99
N PRO A 112 11.12 3.10 -0.18
CA PRO A 112 10.02 3.37 0.76
C PRO A 112 10.47 4.01 2.08
N GLU A 113 11.75 4.15 2.31
CA GLU A 113 12.29 4.65 3.58
C GLU A 113 11.74 6.03 3.94
N GLY A 114 11.19 6.13 5.15
CA GLY A 114 10.53 7.34 5.65
C GLY A 114 9.17 7.62 5.00
N SER A 115 8.59 6.66 4.28
CA SER A 115 7.17 6.69 3.92
C SER A 115 6.30 6.28 5.11
N LEU A 116 5.01 6.63 5.02
CA LEU A 116 4.01 6.24 6.00
C LEU A 116 2.73 5.87 5.26
N ASN A 117 2.36 4.60 5.33
CA ASN A 117 1.20 4.08 4.62
C ASN A 117 -0.10 4.49 5.33
N ALA A 118 -0.98 5.22 4.63
CA ALA A 118 -2.25 5.68 5.18
C ALA A 118 -3.23 4.53 5.49
N ILE A 119 -3.12 3.39 4.79
CA ILE A 119 -3.88 2.18 5.12
C ILE A 119 -3.45 1.64 6.48
N ALA A 120 -2.14 1.63 6.77
CA ALA A 120 -1.63 1.22 8.07
C ALA A 120 -2.17 2.11 9.19
N LEU A 121 -2.23 3.42 8.99
CA LEU A 121 -2.76 4.37 9.99
C LEU A 121 -4.23 4.10 10.32
N ILE A 122 -5.10 3.93 9.33
CA ILE A 122 -6.52 3.61 9.56
C ILE A 122 -6.66 2.23 10.21
N SER A 123 -5.90 1.26 9.71
CA SER A 123 -5.96 -0.12 10.21
C SER A 123 -5.50 -0.22 11.66
N ASP A 124 -4.51 0.57 12.07
CA ASP A 124 -4.06 0.66 13.47
C ASP A 124 -5.16 1.14 14.41
N VAL A 125 -5.91 2.15 13.98
CA VAL A 125 -7.06 2.68 14.75
C VAL A 125 -8.19 1.65 14.89
N LEU A 126 -8.44 0.86 13.83
CA LEU A 126 -9.63 0.01 13.74
C LEU A 126 -9.41 -1.45 14.21
N LYS A 127 -8.17 -1.97 14.16
CA LYS A 127 -7.88 -3.37 14.52
C LYS A 127 -8.25 -3.74 15.96
N ASP A 128 -8.14 -2.78 16.89
CA ASP A 128 -8.41 -2.96 18.31
C ASP A 128 -9.72 -2.28 18.77
N CYS A 129 -10.53 -1.78 17.84
CA CYS A 129 -11.75 -1.07 18.15
C CYS A 129 -12.82 -2.06 18.66
N SER A 130 -13.21 -1.92 19.93
CA SER A 130 -14.11 -2.87 20.60
C SER A 130 -15.53 -2.84 20.05
N ALA A 131 -15.96 -1.70 19.52
CA ALA A 131 -17.27 -1.51 18.90
C ALA A 131 -17.39 -2.17 17.51
N LEU A 132 -16.26 -2.58 16.88
CA LEU A 132 -16.29 -3.37 15.66
C LEU A 132 -16.44 -4.87 15.96
N ASN A 133 -17.09 -5.60 15.06
CA ASN A 133 -17.11 -7.05 15.15
C ASN A 133 -15.72 -7.66 14.91
N LYS A 134 -15.55 -8.89 15.41
CA LYS A 134 -14.25 -9.58 15.32
C LYS A 134 -13.76 -9.75 13.87
N GLY A 135 -14.68 -10.05 12.93
CA GLY A 135 -14.31 -10.29 11.52
C GLY A 135 -13.68 -9.07 10.88
N ASP A 136 -14.26 -7.89 11.08
CA ASP A 136 -13.70 -6.63 10.55
C ASP A 136 -12.38 -6.27 11.22
N ARG A 137 -12.27 -6.47 12.55
CA ARG A 137 -11.00 -6.26 13.28
C ARG A 137 -9.88 -7.18 12.76
N ASP A 138 -10.19 -8.44 12.51
CA ASP A 138 -9.21 -9.40 11.97
C ASP A 138 -8.70 -8.94 10.59
N ILE A 139 -9.59 -8.39 9.74
CA ILE A 139 -9.20 -7.83 8.44
C ILE A 139 -8.32 -6.59 8.63
N PHE A 140 -8.70 -5.65 9.49
CA PHE A 140 -7.88 -4.48 9.76
C PHE A 140 -6.53 -4.83 10.38
N ASN A 141 -6.46 -5.83 11.27
CA ASN A 141 -5.20 -6.31 11.80
C ASN A 141 -4.29 -6.91 10.71
N TYR A 142 -4.85 -7.67 9.78
CA TYR A 142 -4.11 -8.16 8.61
C TYR A 142 -3.58 -7.02 7.74
N LEU A 143 -4.44 -6.04 7.42
CA LEU A 143 -4.07 -4.87 6.64
C LEU A 143 -3.00 -4.03 7.34
N TYR A 144 -3.09 -3.86 8.67
CA TYR A 144 -2.07 -3.18 9.45
C TYR A 144 -0.70 -3.85 9.31
N ASN A 145 -0.63 -5.14 9.58
CA ASN A 145 0.63 -5.89 9.50
C ASN A 145 1.23 -5.86 8.09
N MET A 146 0.39 -6.00 7.06
CA MET A 146 0.83 -5.96 5.66
C MET A 146 1.31 -4.57 5.24
N SER A 147 0.61 -3.51 5.66
CA SER A 147 0.87 -2.13 5.21
C SER A 147 1.91 -1.39 6.05
N SER A 148 2.30 -1.95 7.20
CA SER A 148 3.33 -1.37 8.08
C SER A 148 4.74 -1.81 7.70
N CYS A 149 4.89 -2.81 6.85
CA CYS A 149 6.18 -3.28 6.36
C CYS A 149 6.47 -2.76 4.95
N HIS A 150 7.76 -2.68 4.59
CA HIS A 150 8.19 -2.13 3.31
C HIS A 150 8.81 -3.16 2.37
N TYR A 151 9.37 -4.24 2.94
CA TYR A 151 10.19 -5.20 2.21
C TYR A 151 9.63 -6.62 2.25
N GLY A 152 8.35 -6.75 2.62
CA GLY A 152 7.66 -8.03 2.68
C GLY A 152 7.93 -8.83 3.96
N GLU A 153 8.34 -8.16 5.04
CA GLU A 153 8.63 -8.76 6.34
C GLU A 153 7.44 -9.58 6.86
N PHE A 154 6.23 -9.04 6.70
CA PHE A 154 5.01 -9.75 7.10
C PHE A 154 4.81 -11.08 6.37
N PHE A 155 5.31 -11.20 5.15
CA PHE A 155 5.20 -12.42 4.35
C PHE A 155 6.43 -13.34 4.50
N GLY A 156 7.43 -12.93 5.26
CA GLY A 156 8.68 -13.68 5.41
C GLY A 156 9.51 -13.76 4.12
N ILE A 157 9.34 -12.79 3.21
CA ILE A 157 10.07 -12.72 1.94
C ILE A 157 11.11 -11.60 1.93
N GLU A 158 11.30 -10.93 3.06
CA GLU A 158 12.38 -9.96 3.22
C GLU A 158 13.72 -10.61 2.94
N ASN A 159 14.51 -9.97 2.10
CA ASN A 159 15.90 -10.36 1.85
C ASN A 159 16.79 -9.12 1.83
N ASN A 160 17.99 -9.28 2.32
CA ASN A 160 19.03 -8.27 2.25
C ASN A 160 20.22 -8.87 1.51
N ASP A 161 20.40 -8.45 0.28
CA ASP A 161 21.59 -8.76 -0.49
C ASP A 161 22.77 -7.93 0.03
N GLY A 162 23.85 -8.58 0.39
CA GLY A 162 25.03 -7.91 0.97
C GLY A 162 25.70 -6.90 0.02
N GLU A 163 25.43 -6.98 -1.27
CA GLU A 163 25.97 -6.08 -2.30
C GLU A 163 24.97 -5.00 -2.70
N PHE A 164 23.67 -5.33 -2.82
CA PHE A 164 22.65 -4.43 -3.34
C PHE A 164 21.66 -3.92 -2.28
N GLY A 165 21.74 -4.44 -1.05
CA GLY A 165 20.87 -4.06 0.05
C GLY A 165 19.47 -4.70 -0.02
N LYS A 166 18.50 -4.04 0.65
CA LYS A 166 17.10 -4.46 0.67
C LYS A 166 16.33 -3.96 -0.55
#